data_c36ad9c7c78649cd59c76ebdc8576d2a
#
_entry.id   c36ad9c7c78649cd59c76ebdc8576d2a
#
_cell.length_a   1.000
_cell.length_b   1.000
_cell.length_c   1.000
_cell.angle_alpha   90.00
_cell.angle_beta   90.00
_cell.angle_gamma   90.00
#
_symmetry.space_group_name_H-M   'P 1'
#
loop_
_entity.id
_entity.type
_entity.pdbx_description
1 polymer ?
#
loop_
_entity_poly.entity_id
_entity_poly.type
_entity_poly.pdbx_seq_one_letter_code
_entity_poly.pdbx_strand_id
1 'polypeptide(L)'
;MERDYGQELDQLKEQMEALRQEMASQVERLREEAQAALPNQPTMERLGRVEVPREMHPDSRLSQQMEELCRRTEAQGVSGYVTYLGVYNAGGRQSNWIRNAVSTDGLLAQIESGVAEKVLACIGNANRLALLLEILRGPKTVAQLVDTCGFGSTGQAYHHMKPLLAADLIQEEGRGVYVCCPHKVQGIIMLLAGISDMVDETYTQGAWDSPQEE
;
A
#
# COMPACT_ATOMS: atom_id res chain seq x y z
N MET A 1 -6.68 62.77 -8.06
CA MET A 1 -6.20 61.67 -8.94
C MET A 1 -7.08 60.48 -8.57
N GLU A 2 -8.13 60.25 -9.35
CA GLU A 2 -9.02 59.12 -9.10
C GLU A 2 -8.31 57.88 -9.65
N ARG A 3 -8.21 56.83 -8.81
CA ARG A 3 -7.64 55.55 -9.17
C ARG A 3 -8.63 54.83 -10.09
N ASP A 4 -8.21 54.51 -11.31
CA ASP A 4 -9.06 53.76 -12.26
C ASP A 4 -9.01 52.27 -11.97
N TYR A 5 -9.87 51.87 -11.03
CA TYR A 5 -10.01 50.46 -10.61
C TYR A 5 -10.46 49.52 -11.75
N GLY A 6 -11.06 50.06 -12.82
CA GLY A 6 -11.45 49.28 -13.99
C GLY A 6 -10.24 48.79 -14.78
N GLN A 7 -9.27 49.68 -15.05
CA GLN A 7 -8.03 49.29 -15.73
C GLN A 7 -7.17 48.35 -14.90
N GLU A 8 -7.10 48.58 -13.55
CA GLU A 8 -6.35 47.67 -12.67
C GLU A 8 -6.98 46.25 -12.64
N LEU A 9 -8.32 46.13 -12.70
CA LEU A 9 -9.04 44.86 -12.71
C LEU A 9 -8.84 44.11 -14.04
N ASP A 10 -8.84 44.81 -15.16
CA ASP A 10 -8.63 44.19 -16.47
C ASP A 10 -7.16 43.73 -16.65
N GLN A 11 -6.17 44.49 -16.15
CA GLN A 11 -4.79 44.07 -16.11
C GLN A 11 -4.58 42.82 -15.21
N LEU A 12 -5.28 42.75 -14.10
CA LEU A 12 -5.21 41.57 -13.21
C LEU A 12 -5.81 40.32 -13.85
N LYS A 13 -6.91 40.47 -14.59
CA LYS A 13 -7.51 39.37 -15.36
C LYS A 13 -6.58 38.89 -16.48
N GLU A 14 -5.95 39.80 -17.18
CA GLU A 14 -5.00 39.44 -18.23
C GLU A 14 -3.76 38.72 -17.68
N GLN A 15 -3.24 39.17 -16.54
CA GLN A 15 -2.15 38.49 -15.83
C GLN A 15 -2.55 37.10 -15.31
N MET A 16 -3.77 36.95 -14.79
CA MET A 16 -4.30 35.65 -14.37
C MET A 16 -4.47 34.68 -15.53
N GLU A 17 -4.92 35.17 -16.69
CA GLU A 17 -5.11 34.35 -17.88
C GLU A 17 -3.76 33.90 -18.46
N ALA A 18 -2.77 34.79 -18.51
CA ALA A 18 -1.40 34.48 -18.90
C ALA A 18 -0.74 33.44 -17.96
N LEU A 19 -0.91 33.61 -16.65
CA LEU A 19 -0.41 32.66 -15.64
C LEU A 19 -1.07 31.28 -15.78
N ARG A 20 -2.37 31.23 -16.04
CA ARG A 20 -3.10 29.97 -16.31
C ARG A 20 -2.57 29.26 -17.55
N GLN A 21 -2.31 29.99 -18.62
CA GLN A 21 -1.76 29.42 -19.85
C GLN A 21 -0.33 28.90 -19.64
N GLU A 22 0.48 29.63 -18.88
CA GLU A 22 1.83 29.21 -18.54
C GLU A 22 1.85 27.96 -17.66
N MET A 23 0.99 27.90 -16.65
CA MET A 23 0.81 26.69 -15.82
C MET A 23 0.32 25.51 -16.64
N ALA A 24 -0.64 25.68 -17.53
CA ALA A 24 -1.13 24.62 -18.40
C ALA A 24 -0.01 24.08 -19.32
N SER A 25 0.83 24.97 -19.89
CA SER A 25 1.95 24.56 -20.72
C SER A 25 3.08 23.87 -19.94
N GLN A 26 3.28 24.23 -18.66
CA GLN A 26 4.24 23.55 -17.80
C GLN A 26 3.74 22.16 -17.38
N VAL A 27 2.46 22.03 -17.07
CA VAL A 27 1.83 20.73 -16.74
C VAL A 27 1.91 19.79 -17.94
N GLU A 28 1.68 20.28 -19.16
CA GLU A 28 1.76 19.45 -20.36
C GLU A 28 3.20 19.01 -20.66
N ARG A 29 4.19 19.91 -20.50
CA ARG A 29 5.62 19.54 -20.59
C ARG A 29 6.02 18.50 -19.55
N LEU A 30 5.60 18.67 -18.30
CA LEU A 30 5.87 17.68 -17.26
C LEU A 30 5.20 16.33 -17.55
N ARG A 31 4.01 16.34 -18.16
CA ARG A 31 3.34 15.15 -18.65
C ARG A 31 4.09 14.46 -19.78
N GLU A 32 4.54 15.23 -20.76
CA GLU A 32 5.34 14.70 -21.88
C GLU A 32 6.69 14.17 -21.41
N GLU A 33 7.35 14.85 -20.48
CA GLU A 33 8.60 14.39 -19.85
C GLU A 33 8.38 13.14 -18.99
N ALA A 34 7.29 13.07 -18.23
CA ALA A 34 6.92 11.90 -17.46
C ALA A 34 6.56 10.72 -18.38
N GLN A 35 5.86 10.98 -19.47
CA GLN A 35 5.49 9.97 -20.48
C GLN A 35 6.69 9.47 -21.30
N ALA A 36 7.66 10.35 -21.55
CA ALA A 36 8.94 9.97 -22.18
C ALA A 36 9.89 9.26 -21.23
N ALA A 37 9.75 9.48 -19.93
CA ALA A 37 10.49 8.77 -18.87
C ALA A 37 9.86 7.41 -18.49
N LEU A 38 8.61 7.14 -18.94
CA LEU A 38 8.04 5.81 -18.83
C LEU A 38 8.85 4.88 -19.74
N PRO A 39 9.41 3.78 -19.21
CA PRO A 39 10.07 2.81 -20.05
C PRO A 39 9.09 2.36 -21.14
N ASN A 40 9.61 2.14 -22.36
CA ASN A 40 8.86 1.55 -23.46
C ASN A 40 7.92 0.49 -22.92
N GLN A 41 6.65 0.50 -23.39
CA GLN A 41 5.70 -0.54 -22.96
C GLN A 41 6.41 -1.89 -22.98
N PRO A 42 6.42 -2.63 -21.88
CA PRO A 42 7.19 -3.85 -21.80
C PRO A 42 6.79 -4.77 -22.95
N THR A 43 7.76 -5.29 -23.68
CA THR A 43 7.50 -6.27 -24.73
C THR A 43 6.89 -7.50 -24.07
N MET A 44 5.68 -7.87 -24.49
CA MET A 44 4.97 -9.02 -23.93
C MET A 44 5.29 -10.29 -24.73
N GLU A 45 5.64 -11.35 -24.03
CA GLU A 45 5.80 -12.69 -24.60
C GLU A 45 4.70 -13.59 -24.06
N ARG A 46 3.84 -14.11 -24.91
CA ARG A 46 2.77 -15.05 -24.50
C ARG A 46 3.31 -16.47 -24.46
N LEU A 47 3.30 -17.10 -23.28
CA LEU A 47 3.71 -18.48 -23.10
C LEU A 47 2.58 -19.48 -23.41
N GLY A 48 1.37 -19.16 -23.02
CA GLY A 48 0.16 -19.96 -23.18
C GLY A 48 -0.98 -19.18 -22.52
N ARG A 49 -1.25 -19.45 -21.23
CA ARG A 49 -2.20 -18.69 -20.42
C ARG A 49 -1.58 -17.41 -19.86
N VAL A 50 -0.26 -17.40 -19.68
CA VAL A 50 0.45 -16.33 -18.98
C VAL A 50 1.26 -15.50 -19.97
N GLU A 51 1.15 -14.18 -19.86
CA GLU A 51 1.98 -13.23 -20.58
C GLU A 51 3.18 -12.84 -19.71
N VAL A 52 4.36 -12.80 -20.30
CA VAL A 52 5.61 -12.43 -19.64
C VAL A 52 5.98 -11.02 -20.05
N PRO A 53 5.85 -10.02 -19.15
CA PRO A 53 6.33 -8.68 -19.42
C PRO A 53 7.85 -8.65 -19.33
N ARG A 54 8.51 -8.21 -20.41
CA ARG A 54 9.95 -7.99 -20.41
C ARG A 54 10.26 -6.56 -20.00
N GLU A 55 11.32 -6.38 -19.20
CA GLU A 55 11.79 -5.05 -18.79
C GLU A 55 10.71 -4.23 -18.06
N MET A 56 9.84 -4.89 -17.29
CA MET A 56 8.76 -4.24 -16.53
C MET A 56 9.26 -3.22 -15.51
N HIS A 57 10.52 -3.37 -15.04
CA HIS A 57 11.12 -2.50 -14.05
C HIS A 57 12.53 -2.09 -14.46
N PRO A 58 12.97 -0.83 -14.17
CA PRO A 58 14.34 -0.37 -14.46
C PRO A 58 15.43 -1.24 -13.83
N ASP A 59 15.19 -1.82 -12.65
CA ASP A 59 16.06 -2.82 -12.06
C ASP A 59 15.85 -4.18 -12.75
N SER A 60 16.86 -4.60 -13.52
CA SER A 60 16.84 -5.85 -14.25
C SER A 60 16.62 -7.09 -13.38
N ARG A 61 17.01 -7.04 -12.10
CA ARG A 61 16.80 -8.15 -11.15
C ARG A 61 15.31 -8.33 -10.83
N LEU A 62 14.58 -7.23 -10.67
CA LEU A 62 13.14 -7.26 -10.43
C LEU A 62 12.41 -7.73 -11.68
N SER A 63 12.82 -7.29 -12.88
CA SER A 63 12.28 -7.77 -14.14
C SER A 63 12.50 -9.28 -14.34
N GLN A 64 13.71 -9.78 -14.06
CA GLN A 64 14.00 -11.22 -14.12
C GLN A 64 13.17 -12.04 -13.11
N GLN A 65 12.98 -11.52 -11.89
CA GLN A 65 12.11 -12.17 -10.91
C GLN A 65 10.66 -12.25 -11.38
N MET A 66 10.16 -11.20 -12.03
CA MET A 66 8.81 -11.20 -12.61
C MET A 66 8.69 -12.24 -13.72
N GLU A 67 9.63 -12.28 -14.65
CA GLU A 67 9.66 -13.29 -15.71
C GLU A 67 9.67 -14.73 -15.14
N GLU A 68 10.46 -14.98 -14.11
CA GLU A 68 10.51 -16.28 -13.43
C GLU A 68 9.18 -16.66 -12.80
N LEU A 69 8.50 -15.71 -12.12
CA LEU A 69 7.16 -15.94 -11.55
C LEU A 69 6.13 -16.27 -12.64
N CYS A 70 6.16 -15.56 -13.77
CA CYS A 70 5.29 -15.85 -14.91
C CYS A 70 5.52 -17.25 -15.49
N ARG A 71 6.79 -17.63 -15.74
CA ARG A 71 7.15 -18.96 -16.24
C ARG A 71 6.75 -20.07 -15.29
N ARG A 72 6.94 -19.85 -13.99
CA ARG A 72 6.54 -20.80 -12.95
C ARG A 72 5.02 -20.95 -12.89
N THR A 73 4.29 -19.83 -12.99
CA THR A 73 2.82 -19.83 -13.04
C THR A 73 2.30 -20.66 -14.20
N GLU A 74 2.86 -20.47 -15.42
CA GLU A 74 2.51 -21.26 -16.59
C GLU A 74 2.81 -22.74 -16.38
N ALA A 75 4.04 -23.06 -15.95
CA ALA A 75 4.50 -24.45 -15.79
C ALA A 75 3.68 -25.24 -14.76
N GLN A 76 3.20 -24.61 -13.70
CA GLN A 76 2.45 -25.28 -12.64
C GLN A 76 0.93 -25.20 -12.81
N GLY A 77 0.43 -24.42 -13.76
CA GLY A 77 -0.99 -24.33 -14.03
C GLY A 77 -1.80 -23.64 -12.93
N VAL A 78 -1.16 -22.85 -12.03
CA VAL A 78 -1.80 -22.10 -10.94
C VAL A 78 -2.19 -20.69 -11.38
N SER A 79 -2.98 -19.97 -10.56
CA SER A 79 -3.40 -18.60 -10.87
C SER A 79 -2.26 -17.58 -10.76
N GLY A 80 -1.22 -17.85 -9.98
CA GLY A 80 -0.07 -16.97 -9.87
C GLY A 80 0.75 -17.15 -8.61
N TYR A 81 1.77 -16.31 -8.50
CA TYR A 81 2.65 -16.24 -7.35
C TYR A 81 2.96 -14.79 -6.97
N VAL A 82 3.14 -14.55 -5.68
CA VAL A 82 3.59 -13.26 -5.13
C VAL A 82 4.93 -13.46 -4.43
N THR A 83 5.89 -12.61 -4.73
CA THR A 83 7.16 -12.51 -4.01
C THR A 83 7.24 -11.12 -3.38
N TYR A 84 7.58 -11.07 -2.09
CA TYR A 84 7.74 -9.82 -1.37
C TYR A 84 8.80 -9.93 -0.28
N LEU A 85 9.45 -8.81 -0.02
CA LEU A 85 10.46 -8.68 1.01
C LEU A 85 10.34 -7.30 1.65
N GLY A 86 10.85 -7.16 2.87
CA GLY A 86 10.82 -5.86 3.52
C GLY A 86 11.58 -5.84 4.83
N VAL A 87 11.73 -4.63 5.33
CA VAL A 87 12.28 -4.31 6.63
C VAL A 87 11.41 -3.27 7.29
N TYR A 88 11.18 -3.41 8.58
CA TYR A 88 10.55 -2.40 9.41
C TYR A 88 11.35 -2.21 10.68
N ASN A 89 11.73 -0.96 10.97
CA ASN A 89 12.48 -0.61 12.18
C ASN A 89 11.77 0.53 12.90
N ALA A 90 11.35 0.28 14.13
CA ALA A 90 10.75 1.30 14.99
C ALA A 90 10.88 0.90 16.47
N GLY A 91 10.95 1.89 17.36
CA GLY A 91 10.97 1.67 18.80
C GLY A 91 12.13 0.80 19.29
N GLY A 92 13.27 0.84 18.62
CA GLY A 92 14.45 0.01 18.92
C GLY A 92 14.32 -1.44 18.48
N ARG A 93 13.35 -1.77 17.62
CA ARG A 93 13.08 -3.14 17.13
C ARG A 93 13.08 -3.17 15.62
N GLN A 94 13.58 -4.26 15.07
CA GLN A 94 13.62 -4.49 13.64
C GLN A 94 13.00 -5.84 13.28
N SER A 95 12.19 -5.84 12.24
CA SER A 95 11.66 -7.04 11.59
C SER A 95 12.12 -7.07 10.13
N ASN A 96 12.63 -8.21 9.70
CA ASN A 96 13.02 -8.45 8.31
C ASN A 96 12.24 -9.66 7.80
N TRP A 97 11.82 -9.61 6.54
CA TRP A 97 11.12 -10.75 5.93
C TRP A 97 11.42 -10.90 4.45
N ILE A 98 11.39 -12.13 4.00
CA ILE A 98 11.41 -12.51 2.59
C ILE A 98 10.40 -13.65 2.43
N ARG A 99 9.46 -13.48 1.51
CA ARG A 99 8.54 -14.53 1.07
C ARG A 99 8.65 -14.66 -0.44
N ASN A 100 9.01 -15.85 -0.90
CA ASN A 100 9.24 -16.10 -2.31
C ASN A 100 8.19 -17.09 -2.84
N ALA A 101 7.57 -16.73 -3.94
CA ALA A 101 6.62 -17.57 -4.67
C ALA A 101 5.48 -18.10 -3.78
N VAL A 102 4.81 -17.21 -3.06
CA VAL A 102 3.57 -17.53 -2.33
C VAL A 102 2.46 -17.70 -3.35
N SER A 103 1.79 -18.84 -3.35
CA SER A 103 0.69 -19.13 -4.28
C SER A 103 -0.49 -18.19 -4.06
N THR A 104 -0.97 -17.58 -5.15
CA THR A 104 -2.19 -16.75 -5.11
C THR A 104 -3.42 -17.58 -4.80
N ASP A 105 -3.51 -18.82 -5.25
CA ASP A 105 -4.61 -19.74 -4.91
C ASP A 105 -4.67 -19.99 -3.40
N GLY A 106 -3.51 -20.15 -2.75
CA GLY A 106 -3.42 -20.26 -1.30
C GLY A 106 -3.81 -18.98 -0.55
N LEU A 107 -3.60 -17.80 -1.17
CA LEU A 107 -4.07 -16.53 -0.61
C LEU A 107 -5.59 -16.39 -0.75
N LEU A 108 -6.15 -16.75 -1.91
CA LEU A 108 -7.60 -16.72 -2.16
C LEU A 108 -8.36 -17.68 -1.22
N ALA A 109 -7.81 -18.86 -0.95
CA ALA A 109 -8.38 -19.81 -0.02
C ALA A 109 -8.57 -19.26 1.41
N GLN A 110 -7.85 -18.19 1.79
CA GLN A 110 -8.07 -17.52 3.08
C GLN A 110 -9.40 -16.76 3.12
N ILE A 111 -9.93 -16.33 1.99
CA ILE A 111 -11.27 -15.73 1.89
C ILE A 111 -12.32 -16.85 2.06
N GLU A 112 -12.17 -17.96 1.32
CA GLU A 112 -13.08 -19.09 1.36
C GLU A 112 -13.18 -19.71 2.76
N SER A 113 -12.07 -19.77 3.48
CA SER A 113 -12.02 -20.29 4.87
C SER A 113 -12.49 -19.30 5.93
N GLY A 114 -12.80 -18.04 5.56
CA GLY A 114 -13.20 -16.97 6.48
C GLY A 114 -12.07 -16.45 7.38
N VAL A 115 -10.81 -16.84 7.13
CA VAL A 115 -9.64 -16.36 7.90
C VAL A 115 -9.40 -14.88 7.62
N ALA A 116 -9.48 -14.47 6.34
CA ALA A 116 -9.30 -13.08 5.95
C ALA A 116 -10.34 -12.17 6.61
N GLU A 117 -11.62 -12.56 6.61
CA GLU A 117 -12.71 -11.82 7.26
C GLU A 117 -12.41 -11.58 8.75
N LYS A 118 -11.99 -12.61 9.48
CA LYS A 118 -11.69 -12.50 10.92
C LYS A 118 -10.57 -11.51 11.20
N VAL A 119 -9.50 -11.54 10.39
CA VAL A 119 -8.37 -10.63 10.54
C VAL A 119 -8.80 -9.21 10.19
N LEU A 120 -9.48 -9.00 9.08
CA LEU A 120 -9.95 -7.68 8.65
C LEU A 120 -10.95 -7.10 9.65
N ALA A 121 -11.89 -7.89 10.16
CA ALA A 121 -12.83 -7.47 11.19
C ALA A 121 -12.13 -7.10 12.50
N CYS A 122 -11.03 -7.77 12.83
CA CYS A 122 -10.22 -7.42 14.00
C CYS A 122 -9.53 -6.06 13.84
N ILE A 123 -8.95 -5.76 12.67
CA ILE A 123 -8.17 -4.54 12.41
C ILE A 123 -9.06 -3.38 11.96
N GLY A 124 -10.12 -3.64 11.21
CA GLY A 124 -10.97 -2.66 10.52
C GLY A 124 -11.81 -1.77 11.43
N ASN A 125 -11.16 -1.10 12.40
CA ASN A 125 -11.78 -0.14 13.29
C ASN A 125 -10.79 0.99 13.59
N ALA A 126 -11.21 2.24 13.47
CA ALA A 126 -10.34 3.42 13.61
C ALA A 126 -9.55 3.43 14.94
N ASN A 127 -10.22 3.13 16.06
CA ASN A 127 -9.56 3.11 17.37
C ASN A 127 -8.53 1.98 17.49
N ARG A 128 -8.81 0.81 16.90
CA ARG A 128 -7.86 -0.31 16.89
C ARG A 128 -6.68 -0.05 15.95
N LEU A 129 -6.91 0.62 14.82
CA LEU A 129 -5.83 1.07 13.93
C LEU A 129 -4.95 2.12 14.62
N ALA A 130 -5.53 3.07 15.36
CA ALA A 130 -4.77 4.05 16.14
C ALA A 130 -3.89 3.37 17.20
N LEU A 131 -4.45 2.43 17.97
CA LEU A 131 -3.69 1.63 18.93
C LEU A 131 -2.55 0.85 18.27
N LEU A 132 -2.85 0.19 17.17
CA LEU A 132 -1.88 -0.62 16.44
C LEU A 132 -0.74 0.24 15.89
N LEU A 133 -1.04 1.43 15.36
CA LEU A 133 -0.06 2.41 14.91
C LEU A 133 0.90 2.82 16.03
N GLU A 134 0.36 3.15 17.21
CA GLU A 134 1.18 3.58 18.34
C GLU A 134 2.07 2.43 18.87
N ILE A 135 1.54 1.22 18.90
CA ILE A 135 2.28 0.02 19.33
C ILE A 135 3.32 -0.40 18.28
N LEU A 136 3.06 -0.21 16.99
CA LEU A 136 4.06 -0.42 15.93
C LEU A 136 5.24 0.55 16.04
N ARG A 137 4.98 1.80 16.45
CA ARG A 137 6.03 2.81 16.68
C ARG A 137 6.94 2.49 17.87
N GLY A 138 6.49 1.64 18.79
CA GLY A 138 7.28 1.18 19.92
C GLY A 138 6.43 0.70 21.09
N PRO A 139 7.07 0.13 22.13
CA PRO A 139 6.40 -0.32 23.33
C PRO A 139 5.60 0.80 23.98
N LYS A 140 4.36 0.50 24.42
CA LYS A 140 3.44 1.47 25.03
C LYS A 140 2.79 0.90 26.28
N THR A 141 2.69 1.71 27.31
CA THR A 141 1.80 1.41 28.45
C THR A 141 0.35 1.74 28.10
N VAL A 142 -0.60 1.16 28.84
CA VAL A 142 -2.03 1.48 28.65
C VAL A 142 -2.29 2.98 28.88
N ALA A 143 -1.61 3.60 29.86
CA ALA A 143 -1.75 5.04 30.11
C ALA A 143 -1.29 5.88 28.91
N GLN A 144 -0.16 5.52 28.29
CA GLN A 144 0.31 6.18 27.07
C GLN A 144 -0.66 5.98 25.91
N LEU A 145 -1.24 4.77 25.75
CA LEU A 145 -2.24 4.50 24.70
C LEU A 145 -3.53 5.30 24.92
N VAL A 146 -3.97 5.48 26.17
CA VAL A 146 -5.12 6.33 26.49
C VAL A 146 -4.86 7.76 26.04
N ASP A 147 -3.69 8.29 26.38
CA ASP A 147 -3.30 9.68 26.08
C ASP A 147 -3.12 9.88 24.56
N THR A 148 -2.31 9.04 23.91
CA THR A 148 -1.96 9.21 22.47
C THR A 148 -3.12 8.90 21.53
N CYS A 149 -4.01 7.98 21.88
CA CYS A 149 -5.18 7.62 21.05
C CYS A 149 -6.44 8.41 21.44
N GLY A 150 -6.39 9.28 22.46
CA GLY A 150 -7.51 10.11 22.87
C GLY A 150 -8.66 9.34 23.52
N PHE A 151 -8.38 8.25 24.22
CA PHE A 151 -9.43 7.51 24.94
C PHE A 151 -9.83 8.20 26.25
N GLY A 152 -11.10 8.14 26.57
CA GLY A 152 -11.63 8.72 27.81
C GLY A 152 -11.26 7.91 29.08
N SER A 153 -10.80 6.68 28.95
CA SER A 153 -10.44 5.80 30.07
C SER A 153 -9.59 4.61 29.67
N THR A 154 -8.90 4.01 30.65
CA THR A 154 -8.18 2.74 30.47
C THR A 154 -9.13 1.60 30.08
N GLY A 155 -10.36 1.59 30.58
CA GLY A 155 -11.38 0.62 30.21
C GLY A 155 -11.71 0.65 28.72
N GLN A 156 -11.79 1.85 28.13
CA GLN A 156 -12.00 2.02 26.69
C GLN A 156 -10.79 1.50 25.89
N ALA A 157 -9.57 1.82 26.32
CA ALA A 157 -8.36 1.30 25.68
C ALA A 157 -8.35 -0.25 25.71
N TYR A 158 -8.60 -0.87 26.86
CA TYR A 158 -8.68 -2.33 26.98
C TYR A 158 -9.78 -2.95 26.11
N HIS A 159 -10.94 -2.30 25.98
CA HIS A 159 -11.99 -2.74 25.08
C HIS A 159 -11.50 -2.89 23.64
N HIS A 160 -10.71 -1.92 23.15
CA HIS A 160 -10.13 -1.97 21.80
C HIS A 160 -8.87 -2.85 21.71
N MET A 161 -8.10 -3.00 22.78
CA MET A 161 -6.94 -3.88 22.82
C MET A 161 -7.31 -5.36 22.84
N LYS A 162 -8.42 -5.72 23.51
CA LYS A 162 -8.83 -7.12 23.68
C LYS A 162 -8.95 -7.90 22.35
N PRO A 163 -9.57 -7.39 21.28
CA PRO A 163 -9.57 -8.10 19.99
C PRO A 163 -8.17 -8.26 19.39
N LEU A 164 -7.29 -7.27 19.54
CA LEU A 164 -5.92 -7.31 19.04
C LEU A 164 -5.07 -8.35 19.78
N LEU A 165 -5.25 -8.45 21.10
CA LEU A 165 -4.64 -9.50 21.94
C LEU A 165 -5.16 -10.88 21.56
N ALA A 166 -6.48 -11.03 21.39
CA ALA A 166 -7.09 -12.30 21.00
C ALA A 166 -6.68 -12.79 19.62
N ALA A 167 -6.32 -11.87 18.70
CA ALA A 167 -5.79 -12.17 17.38
C ALA A 167 -4.27 -12.30 17.35
N ASP A 168 -3.61 -12.24 18.51
CA ASP A 168 -2.14 -12.30 18.63
C ASP A 168 -1.41 -11.22 17.81
N LEU A 169 -2.06 -10.06 17.59
CA LEU A 169 -1.44 -8.93 16.91
C LEU A 169 -0.55 -8.12 17.84
N ILE A 170 -0.93 -8.04 19.11
CA ILE A 170 -0.18 -7.39 20.18
C ILE A 170 -0.05 -8.34 21.37
N GLN A 171 0.97 -8.13 22.18
CA GLN A 171 1.20 -8.88 23.41
C GLN A 171 1.70 -7.98 24.53
N GLU A 172 1.51 -8.40 25.78
CA GLU A 172 2.16 -7.78 26.93
C GLU A 172 3.58 -8.32 27.07
N GLU A 173 4.57 -7.46 27.01
CA GLU A 173 5.99 -7.85 27.11
C GLU A 173 6.57 -7.65 28.49
N GLY A 174 6.00 -6.82 29.27
CA GLY A 174 6.35 -6.54 30.65
C GLY A 174 5.14 -5.97 31.35
N ARG A 175 5.18 -5.80 32.67
CA ARG A 175 4.02 -5.40 33.45
C ARG A 175 3.37 -4.12 32.89
N GLY A 176 2.25 -4.28 32.20
CA GLY A 176 1.46 -3.20 31.62
C GLY A 176 2.06 -2.53 30.37
N VAL A 177 3.07 -3.15 29.74
CA VAL A 177 3.69 -2.65 28.50
C VAL A 177 3.32 -3.56 27.35
N TYR A 178 2.76 -2.99 26.29
CA TYR A 178 2.26 -3.70 25.12
C TYR A 178 3.14 -3.43 23.89
N VAL A 179 3.34 -4.47 23.11
CA VAL A 179 4.16 -4.47 21.88
C VAL A 179 3.43 -5.22 20.77
N CYS A 180 3.79 -4.91 19.53
CA CYS A 180 3.35 -5.73 18.41
C CYS A 180 4.08 -7.10 18.46
N CYS A 181 3.34 -8.19 18.22
CA CYS A 181 3.95 -9.51 18.12
C CYS A 181 4.93 -9.53 16.94
N PRO A 182 6.22 -9.89 17.15
CA PRO A 182 7.26 -9.75 16.11
C PRO A 182 6.90 -10.45 14.79
N HIS A 183 6.28 -11.63 14.87
CA HIS A 183 5.88 -12.43 13.71
C HIS A 183 4.63 -11.90 12.99
N LYS A 184 3.95 -10.88 13.53
CA LYS A 184 2.78 -10.23 12.92
C LYS A 184 3.10 -8.90 12.23
N VAL A 185 4.23 -8.27 12.56
CA VAL A 185 4.65 -6.98 12.00
C VAL A 185 4.64 -7.03 10.47
N GLN A 186 5.23 -8.06 9.89
CA GLN A 186 5.24 -8.28 8.45
C GLN A 186 3.82 -8.24 7.85
N GLY A 187 2.89 -9.04 8.41
CA GLY A 187 1.52 -9.12 7.89
C GLY A 187 0.79 -7.77 7.94
N ILE A 188 0.98 -7.01 9.02
CA ILE A 188 0.38 -5.69 9.19
C ILE A 188 0.94 -4.71 8.15
N ILE A 189 2.26 -4.66 7.97
CA ILE A 189 2.90 -3.75 7.00
C ILE A 189 2.49 -4.14 5.57
N MET A 190 2.44 -5.43 5.24
CA MET A 190 2.01 -5.89 3.91
C MET A 190 0.54 -5.62 3.64
N LEU A 191 -0.33 -5.68 4.67
CA LEU A 191 -1.73 -5.25 4.54
C LEU A 191 -1.84 -3.76 4.21
N LEU A 192 -1.04 -2.92 4.88
CA LEU A 192 -1.01 -1.48 4.59
C LEU A 192 -0.44 -1.18 3.21
N ALA A 193 0.57 -1.92 2.75
CA ALA A 193 1.09 -1.82 1.39
C ALA A 193 0.00 -2.16 0.36
N GLY A 194 -0.74 -3.26 0.55
CA GLY A 194 -1.87 -3.62 -0.31
C GLY A 194 -2.99 -2.58 -0.32
N ILE A 195 -3.26 -1.93 0.83
CA ILE A 195 -4.22 -0.80 0.89
C ILE A 195 -3.69 0.40 0.10
N SER A 196 -2.38 0.70 0.19
CA SER A 196 -1.76 1.75 -0.61
C SER A 196 -1.96 1.52 -2.10
N ASP A 197 -1.74 0.29 -2.57
CA ASP A 197 -1.91 -0.09 -3.98
C ASP A 197 -3.38 -0.02 -4.42
N MET A 198 -4.34 -0.21 -3.52
CA MET A 198 -5.78 -0.06 -3.81
C MET A 198 -6.23 1.40 -3.98
N VAL A 199 -5.50 2.36 -3.41
CA VAL A 199 -5.83 3.80 -3.50
C VAL A 199 -4.93 4.56 -4.46
N ASP A 200 -3.83 3.96 -4.89
CA ASP A 200 -2.86 4.53 -5.83
C ASP A 200 -2.68 3.58 -7.02
N GLU A 201 -3.27 3.95 -8.16
CA GLU A 201 -3.25 3.13 -9.38
C GLU A 201 -1.91 3.23 -10.15
N THR A 202 -0.97 4.06 -9.72
CA THR A 202 0.28 4.38 -10.45
C THR A 202 1.12 3.14 -10.73
N TYR A 203 1.08 2.14 -9.86
CA TYR A 203 1.93 0.95 -9.92
C TYR A 203 1.22 -0.32 -10.38
N THR A 204 -0.09 -0.25 -10.63
CA THR A 204 -0.87 -1.41 -11.05
C THR A 204 -0.99 -1.41 -12.57
N GLN A 205 -0.29 -2.34 -13.24
CA GLN A 205 -0.46 -2.61 -14.66
C GLN A 205 -1.18 -3.96 -14.81
N GLY A 206 -2.30 -3.96 -15.51
CA GLY A 206 -3.06 -5.16 -15.82
C GLY A 206 -3.38 -5.22 -17.31
N ALA A 207 -3.18 -6.38 -17.93
CA ALA A 207 -3.76 -6.70 -19.22
C ALA A 207 -5.03 -7.52 -18.96
N TRP A 208 -6.15 -7.08 -19.54
CA TRP A 208 -7.42 -7.79 -19.45
C TRP A 208 -7.80 -8.24 -20.87
N ASP A 209 -8.02 -9.52 -21.05
CA ASP A 209 -8.66 -9.98 -22.28
C ASP A 209 -10.07 -9.39 -22.32
N SER A 210 -10.37 -8.56 -23.33
CA SER A 210 -11.75 -8.19 -23.60
C SER A 210 -12.55 -9.46 -23.85
N PRO A 211 -13.77 -9.61 -23.28
CA PRO A 211 -14.64 -10.71 -23.64
C PRO A 211 -14.76 -10.72 -25.17
N GLN A 212 -14.42 -11.83 -25.81
CA GLN A 212 -14.70 -11.99 -27.21
C GLN A 212 -16.22 -11.99 -27.34
N GLU A 213 -16.76 -10.98 -28.03
CA GLU A 213 -18.16 -10.98 -28.41
C GLU A 213 -18.39 -12.22 -29.30
N GLU A 214 -19.13 -13.20 -28.79
CA GLU A 214 -19.68 -14.32 -29.55
C GLU A 214 -20.84 -13.88 -30.42
#